data_0f82190dff1f4e46dbfc1f1c7baec0ff
#
_entry.id   0f82190dff1f4e46dbfc1f1c7baec0ff
#
_cell.length_a   1.000
_cell.length_b   1.000
_cell.length_c   1.000
_cell.angle_alpha   90.00
_cell.angle_beta   90.00
_cell.angle_gamma   90.00
#
_symmetry.space_group_name_H-M   'P 1'
#
loop_
_entity.id
_entity.type
_entity.pdbx_description
1 polymer ?
#
loop_
_entity_poly.entity_id
_entity_poly.type
_entity_poly.pdbx_seq_one_letter_code
_entity_poly.pdbx_strand_id
1 'polypeptide(L)'
;GGKSPHVAAKLRRDFEANVSDNIESILDYLSEVRTLAKEKIDDDRKRAAFIREISEFCMKADRGCSSKEENAFLQKYLDNGSGKILPGAALVGAGCGSYELITLKGLSEIRRAEVIVYDDLIDEHLLEFAPESCELIYAGKRSGRHSKAQEEINELLVEKALEGRYVVRLKGGDPYVFGRGGEEALALKVH
;
A
#
# COMPACT_ATOMS: atom_id res chain seq x y z
N GLY A 1 9.20 -14.95 27.40
CA GLY A 1 8.40 -15.96 27.30
C GLY A 1 7.98 -16.92 28.40
N GLY A 2 8.22 -16.72 29.73
CA GLY A 2 7.95 -17.74 30.74
C GLY A 2 6.49 -18.04 31.11
N LYS A 3 5.51 -17.24 30.65
CA LYS A 3 4.11 -17.37 31.11
C LYS A 3 3.27 -18.43 30.39
N SER A 4 3.61 -18.81 29.15
CA SER A 4 2.92 -19.88 28.42
C SER A 4 3.80 -20.47 27.32
N PRO A 5 4.55 -21.55 27.62
CA PRO A 5 5.38 -22.25 26.63
C PRO A 5 4.58 -22.77 25.44
N HIS A 6 3.33 -23.18 25.67
CA HIS A 6 2.43 -23.69 24.63
C HIS A 6 2.06 -22.59 23.62
N VAL A 7 1.73 -21.38 24.07
CA VAL A 7 1.44 -20.22 23.21
C VAL A 7 2.67 -19.82 22.40
N ALA A 8 3.83 -19.78 23.04
CA ALA A 8 5.09 -19.47 22.36
C ALA A 8 5.43 -20.50 21.26
N ALA A 9 5.24 -21.80 21.55
CA ALA A 9 5.45 -22.88 20.58
C ALA A 9 4.43 -22.84 19.43
N LYS A 10 3.19 -22.47 19.70
CA LYS A 10 2.17 -22.27 18.67
C LYS A 10 2.53 -21.10 17.75
N LEU A 11 2.82 -19.92 18.31
CA LEU A 11 3.20 -18.74 17.55
C LEU A 11 4.44 -18.99 16.70
N ARG A 12 5.43 -19.69 17.24
CA ARG A 12 6.61 -20.09 16.48
C ARG A 12 6.26 -20.97 15.28
N ARG A 13 5.45 -22.01 15.47
CA ARG A 13 5.01 -22.89 14.37
C ARG A 13 4.19 -22.14 13.32
N ASP A 14 3.27 -21.28 13.77
CA ASP A 14 2.44 -20.46 12.87
C ASP A 14 3.31 -19.50 12.05
N PHE A 15 4.36 -18.93 12.65
CA PHE A 15 5.33 -18.09 11.97
C PHE A 15 6.18 -18.89 10.97
N GLU A 16 6.80 -19.99 11.42
CA GLU A 16 7.62 -20.86 10.57
C GLU A 16 6.84 -21.41 9.36
N ALA A 17 5.54 -21.72 9.53
CA ALA A 17 4.69 -22.19 8.42
C ALA A 17 4.34 -21.11 7.38
N ASN A 18 4.49 -19.83 7.72
CA ASN A 18 4.16 -18.70 6.84
C ASN A 18 5.41 -17.96 6.29
N VAL A 19 6.61 -18.38 6.70
CA VAL A 19 7.86 -17.82 6.20
C VAL A 19 8.46 -18.79 5.20
N SER A 20 8.84 -18.27 4.03
CA SER A 20 9.50 -19.07 3.00
C SER A 20 10.87 -19.55 3.46
N ASP A 21 11.26 -20.75 3.03
CA ASP A 21 12.61 -21.29 3.22
C ASP A 21 13.68 -20.42 2.55
N ASN A 22 13.30 -19.61 1.55
CA ASN A 22 14.18 -18.70 0.82
C ASN A 22 14.32 -17.31 1.46
N ILE A 23 13.67 -17.06 2.60
CA ILE A 23 13.61 -15.71 3.19
C ILE A 23 15.00 -15.14 3.49
N GLU A 24 15.93 -15.95 3.97
CA GLU A 24 17.28 -15.50 4.29
C GLU A 24 18.00 -15.01 3.02
N SER A 25 17.96 -15.77 1.93
CA SER A 25 18.55 -15.38 0.65
C SER A 25 17.89 -14.14 0.04
N ILE A 26 16.58 -13.98 0.24
CA ILE A 26 15.85 -12.78 -0.19
C ILE A 26 16.30 -11.55 0.61
N LEU A 27 16.45 -11.68 1.93
CA LEU A 27 16.91 -10.58 2.78
C LEU A 27 18.35 -10.17 2.48
N ASP A 28 19.24 -11.12 2.22
CA ASP A 28 20.61 -10.85 1.80
C ASP A 28 20.64 -10.07 0.48
N TYR A 29 19.90 -10.54 -0.52
CA TYR A 29 19.75 -9.83 -1.79
C TYR A 29 19.19 -8.41 -1.60
N LEU A 30 18.14 -8.23 -0.79
CA LEU A 30 17.56 -6.91 -0.53
C LEU A 30 18.52 -5.98 0.22
N SER A 31 19.45 -6.52 1.00
CA SER A 31 20.53 -5.73 1.62
C SER A 31 21.49 -5.16 0.57
N GLU A 32 21.87 -5.97 -0.45
CA GLU A 32 22.68 -5.52 -1.58
C GLU A 32 21.95 -4.47 -2.41
N VAL A 33 20.65 -4.70 -2.69
CA VAL A 33 19.78 -3.74 -3.41
C VAL A 33 19.69 -2.40 -2.69
N ARG A 34 19.62 -2.38 -1.34
CA ARG A 34 19.63 -1.13 -0.57
C ARG A 34 20.92 -0.34 -0.77
N THR A 35 22.05 -1.01 -0.85
CA THR A 35 23.35 -0.37 -1.12
C THR A 35 23.37 0.19 -2.52
N LEU A 36 22.95 -0.58 -3.52
CA LEU A 36 22.84 -0.14 -4.90
C LEU A 36 21.90 1.09 -5.04
N ALA A 37 20.76 1.04 -4.35
CA ALA A 37 19.80 2.14 -4.38
C ALA A 37 20.37 3.44 -3.82
N LYS A 38 21.17 3.38 -2.74
CA LYS A 38 21.85 4.55 -2.20
C LYS A 38 22.88 5.16 -3.14
N GLU A 39 23.55 4.31 -3.93
CA GLU A 39 24.57 4.75 -4.89
C GLU A 39 23.97 5.33 -6.16
N LYS A 40 22.81 4.85 -6.58
CA LYS A 40 22.23 5.15 -7.91
C LYS A 40 21.05 6.09 -7.89
N ILE A 41 20.33 6.20 -6.77
CA ILE A 41 19.10 6.98 -6.66
C ILE A 41 19.28 8.05 -5.58
N ASP A 42 19.49 9.29 -5.98
CA ASP A 42 19.73 10.40 -5.04
C ASP A 42 18.48 10.80 -4.25
N ASP A 43 17.30 10.77 -4.91
CA ASP A 43 16.03 11.13 -4.29
C ASP A 43 15.55 10.07 -3.30
N ASP A 44 15.37 10.46 -2.03
CA ASP A 44 14.96 9.57 -0.94
C ASP A 44 13.60 8.91 -1.18
N ARG A 45 12.66 9.62 -1.81
CA ARG A 45 11.31 9.11 -2.11
C ARG A 45 11.37 8.07 -3.24
N LYS A 46 12.13 8.37 -4.31
CA LYS A 46 12.37 7.42 -5.40
C LYS A 46 13.05 6.16 -4.88
N ARG A 47 14.04 6.32 -4.00
CA ARG A 47 14.76 5.21 -3.38
C ARG A 47 13.85 4.33 -2.52
N ALA A 48 13.00 4.93 -1.69
CA ALA A 48 12.02 4.21 -0.89
C ALA A 48 11.00 3.45 -1.76
N ALA A 49 10.50 4.08 -2.82
CA ALA A 49 9.57 3.45 -3.76
C ALA A 49 10.22 2.28 -4.52
N PHE A 50 11.46 2.44 -4.99
CA PHE A 50 12.24 1.38 -5.62
C PHE A 50 12.44 0.17 -4.70
N ILE A 51 12.89 0.41 -3.46
CA ILE A 51 13.12 -0.68 -2.48
C ILE A 51 11.80 -1.40 -2.17
N ARG A 52 10.70 -0.68 -2.03
CA ARG A 52 9.38 -1.27 -1.78
C ARG A 52 8.96 -2.17 -2.95
N GLU A 53 9.00 -1.67 -4.18
CA GLU A 53 8.56 -2.42 -5.37
C GLU A 53 9.38 -3.69 -5.59
N ILE A 54 10.70 -3.60 -5.45
CA ILE A 54 11.58 -4.77 -5.61
C ILE A 54 11.41 -5.78 -4.48
N SER A 55 11.16 -5.32 -3.25
CA SER A 55 10.88 -6.20 -2.10
C SER A 55 9.57 -6.95 -2.29
N GLU A 56 8.51 -6.29 -2.73
CA GLU A 56 7.22 -6.92 -3.04
C GLU A 56 7.37 -7.98 -4.14
N PHE A 57 8.16 -7.67 -5.19
CA PHE A 57 8.45 -8.64 -6.24
C PHE A 57 9.19 -9.87 -5.68
N CYS A 58 10.26 -9.68 -4.92
CA CYS A 58 11.05 -10.76 -4.35
C CYS A 58 10.23 -11.66 -3.42
N MET A 59 9.42 -11.07 -2.56
CA MET A 59 8.52 -11.82 -1.66
C MET A 59 7.48 -12.63 -2.44
N LYS A 60 6.92 -12.07 -3.51
CA LYS A 60 5.95 -12.77 -4.36
C LYS A 60 6.58 -13.86 -5.23
N ALA A 61 7.77 -13.61 -5.76
CA ALA A 61 8.51 -14.54 -6.61
C ALA A 61 9.26 -15.61 -5.80
N ASP A 62 9.32 -15.43 -4.48
CA ASP A 62 10.06 -16.28 -3.54
C ASP A 62 11.54 -16.44 -3.89
N ARG A 63 12.16 -15.37 -4.38
CA ARG A 63 13.58 -15.29 -4.79
C ARG A 63 14.04 -13.84 -4.98
N GLY A 64 15.34 -13.62 -5.04
CA GLY A 64 15.93 -12.37 -5.54
C GLY A 64 15.60 -12.11 -7.02
N CYS A 65 15.80 -10.90 -7.49
CA CYS A 65 15.70 -10.57 -8.91
C CYS A 65 16.87 -11.13 -9.71
N SER A 66 16.61 -11.50 -10.95
CA SER A 66 17.68 -11.63 -11.94
C SER A 66 18.26 -10.26 -12.30
N SER A 67 19.48 -10.21 -12.81
CA SER A 67 20.12 -8.94 -13.24
C SER A 67 19.28 -8.17 -14.26
N LYS A 68 18.50 -8.86 -15.11
CA LYS A 68 17.61 -8.22 -16.07
C LYS A 68 16.42 -7.56 -15.38
N GLU A 69 15.80 -8.22 -14.40
CA GLU A 69 14.69 -7.69 -13.62
C GLU A 69 15.14 -6.51 -12.76
N GLU A 70 16.27 -6.65 -12.06
CA GLU A 70 16.85 -5.58 -11.24
C GLU A 70 17.15 -4.34 -12.07
N ASN A 71 17.79 -4.50 -13.22
CA ASN A 71 18.05 -3.38 -14.14
C ASN A 71 16.75 -2.74 -14.64
N ALA A 72 15.71 -3.52 -14.94
CA ALA A 72 14.41 -2.99 -15.37
C ALA A 72 13.75 -2.14 -14.25
N PHE A 73 13.80 -2.63 -13.00
CA PHE A 73 13.34 -1.84 -11.84
C PHE A 73 14.17 -0.57 -11.67
N LEU A 74 15.49 -0.68 -11.72
CA LEU A 74 16.39 0.45 -11.51
C LEU A 74 16.20 1.56 -12.57
N GLN A 75 16.13 1.19 -13.86
CA GLN A 75 15.91 2.14 -14.95
C GLN A 75 14.64 2.96 -14.78
N LYS A 76 13.56 2.35 -14.30
CA LYS A 76 12.29 3.05 -14.00
C LYS A 76 12.47 4.25 -13.06
N TYR A 77 13.46 4.21 -12.17
CA TYR A 77 13.72 5.24 -11.16
C TYR A 77 14.92 6.16 -11.50
N LEU A 78 15.77 5.77 -12.45
CA LEU A 78 16.92 6.58 -12.91
C LEU A 78 16.55 7.57 -14.00
N ASP A 79 15.57 7.28 -14.86
CA ASP A 79 15.21 8.14 -15.97
C ASP A 79 14.61 9.47 -15.49
N ASN A 80 15.38 10.54 -15.68
CA ASN A 80 15.01 11.92 -15.37
C ASN A 80 13.90 12.49 -16.28
N GLY A 81 13.34 11.69 -17.18
CA GLY A 81 12.49 12.17 -18.27
C GLY A 81 10.99 11.86 -18.16
N SER A 82 10.55 10.93 -17.36
CA SER A 82 9.13 10.54 -17.25
C SER A 82 8.81 9.70 -16.02
N GLY A 83 9.78 9.42 -15.19
CA GLY A 83 9.54 8.72 -13.94
C GLY A 83 8.88 9.67 -12.93
N LYS A 84 7.64 10.12 -13.23
CA LYS A 84 6.70 10.35 -12.13
C LYS A 84 6.82 9.09 -11.29
N ILE A 85 7.29 9.22 -10.05
CA ILE A 85 6.98 8.23 -9.04
C ILE A 85 5.48 8.14 -9.17
N LEU A 86 4.99 7.06 -9.81
CA LEU A 86 3.56 6.86 -9.82
C LEU A 86 3.25 6.50 -8.39
N PRO A 87 2.78 7.46 -7.62
CA PRO A 87 2.30 7.18 -6.31
C PRO A 87 1.24 6.11 -6.53
N GLY A 88 1.41 4.99 -5.89
CA GLY A 88 0.43 3.94 -6.01
C GLY A 88 -0.86 4.45 -5.37
N ALA A 89 -1.97 4.35 -6.08
CA ALA A 89 -3.28 4.54 -5.47
C ALA A 89 -4.12 3.29 -5.68
N ALA A 90 -4.89 2.91 -4.68
CA ALA A 90 -5.83 1.82 -4.76
C ALA A 90 -7.24 2.27 -4.33
N LEU A 91 -8.24 1.90 -5.13
CA LEU A 91 -9.64 1.94 -4.70
C LEU A 91 -9.99 0.59 -4.10
N VAL A 92 -10.37 0.59 -2.82
CA VAL A 92 -10.66 -0.61 -2.05
C VAL A 92 -12.12 -0.59 -1.61
N GLY A 93 -12.86 -1.64 -1.95
CA GLY A 93 -14.19 -1.90 -1.43
C GLY A 93 -14.10 -2.55 -0.05
N ALA A 94 -14.78 -1.97 0.91
CA ALA A 94 -14.81 -2.45 2.30
C ALA A 94 -15.76 -3.66 2.51
N GLY A 95 -16.47 -4.08 1.47
CA GLY A 95 -17.50 -5.12 1.61
C GLY A 95 -18.85 -4.56 2.12
N CYS A 96 -19.78 -5.43 2.44
CA CYS A 96 -21.17 -5.10 2.71
C CYS A 96 -21.50 -4.95 4.21
N GLY A 97 -20.60 -4.43 5.02
CA GLY A 97 -20.88 -4.05 6.41
C GLY A 97 -19.81 -4.46 7.40
N SER A 98 -19.54 -5.77 7.61
CA SER A 98 -18.51 -6.22 8.55
C SER A 98 -17.10 -6.16 7.93
N TYR A 99 -16.10 -5.76 8.74
CA TYR A 99 -14.70 -5.76 8.35
C TYR A 99 -14.19 -7.14 7.90
N GLU A 100 -14.80 -8.23 8.38
CA GLU A 100 -14.46 -9.61 8.01
C GLU A 100 -14.78 -9.94 6.54
N LEU A 101 -15.60 -9.12 5.88
CA LEU A 101 -16.03 -9.33 4.50
C LEU A 101 -15.14 -8.61 3.47
N ILE A 102 -14.07 -7.99 3.92
CA ILE A 102 -13.07 -7.42 3.01
C ILE A 102 -12.32 -8.55 2.28
N THR A 103 -11.93 -8.30 1.04
CA THR A 103 -11.07 -9.22 0.31
C THR A 103 -9.65 -9.24 0.88
N LEU A 104 -8.95 -10.36 0.77
CA LEU A 104 -7.53 -10.46 1.17
C LEU A 104 -6.67 -9.41 0.45
N LYS A 105 -6.97 -9.11 -0.81
CA LYS A 105 -6.30 -8.05 -1.55
C LYS A 105 -6.59 -6.69 -0.96
N GLY A 106 -7.84 -6.37 -0.66
CA GLY A 106 -8.22 -5.11 -0.02
C GLY A 106 -7.53 -4.91 1.33
N LEU A 107 -7.46 -5.95 2.15
CA LEU A 107 -6.74 -5.91 3.42
C LEU A 107 -5.23 -5.68 3.22
N SER A 108 -4.63 -6.30 2.19
CA SER A 108 -3.22 -6.06 1.84
C SER A 108 -2.96 -4.62 1.44
N GLU A 109 -3.90 -3.98 0.69
CA GLU A 109 -3.79 -2.57 0.33
C GLU A 109 -3.86 -1.65 1.55
N ILE A 110 -4.77 -1.92 2.50
CA ILE A 110 -4.87 -1.16 3.77
C ILE A 110 -3.57 -1.24 4.57
N ARG A 111 -2.99 -2.45 4.69
CA ARG A 111 -1.76 -2.69 5.48
C ARG A 111 -0.52 -1.98 4.94
N ARG A 112 -0.52 -1.60 3.68
CA ARG A 112 0.61 -0.88 3.05
C ARG A 112 0.32 0.59 2.79
N ALA A 113 -0.88 1.08 3.17
CA ALA A 113 -1.28 2.46 2.94
C ALA A 113 -0.43 3.44 3.75
N GLU A 114 -0.06 4.54 3.11
CA GLU A 114 0.54 5.71 3.77
C GLU A 114 -0.51 6.80 4.01
N VAL A 115 -1.59 6.77 3.22
CA VAL A 115 -2.79 7.58 3.39
C VAL A 115 -4.02 6.74 3.12
N ILE A 116 -5.02 6.80 3.99
CA ILE A 116 -6.34 6.21 3.75
C ILE A 116 -7.38 7.33 3.75
N VAL A 117 -8.07 7.49 2.62
CA VAL A 117 -9.24 8.39 2.50
C VAL A 117 -10.50 7.54 2.57
N TYR A 118 -11.35 7.76 3.57
CA TYR A 118 -12.51 6.91 3.88
C TYR A 118 -13.78 7.72 4.17
N ASP A 119 -14.95 7.04 4.17
CA ASP A 119 -16.26 7.63 4.45
C ASP A 119 -17.04 6.83 5.51
N ASP A 120 -18.28 7.25 5.82
CA ASP A 120 -19.13 6.65 6.87
C ASP A 120 -19.62 5.24 6.57
N LEU A 121 -19.51 4.76 5.33
CA LEU A 121 -20.08 3.48 4.91
C LEU A 121 -19.16 2.29 5.12
N ILE A 122 -18.00 2.50 5.74
CA ILE A 122 -17.06 1.45 6.08
C ILE A 122 -17.22 1.02 7.53
N ASP A 123 -16.82 -0.21 7.84
CA ASP A 123 -16.58 -0.63 9.22
C ASP A 123 -15.23 -0.06 9.69
N GLU A 124 -15.27 0.81 10.72
CA GLU A 124 -14.08 1.52 11.22
C GLU A 124 -12.98 0.56 11.73
N HIS A 125 -13.33 -0.68 12.12
CA HIS A 125 -12.32 -1.70 12.48
C HIS A 125 -11.34 -2.00 11.34
N LEU A 126 -11.70 -1.70 10.08
CA LEU A 126 -10.77 -1.81 8.96
C LEU A 126 -9.56 -0.86 9.09
N LEU A 127 -9.73 0.27 9.75
CA LEU A 127 -8.67 1.25 9.95
C LEU A 127 -7.61 0.78 10.95
N GLU A 128 -7.95 -0.17 11.83
CA GLU A 128 -7.02 -0.77 12.78
C GLU A 128 -5.94 -1.63 12.10
N PHE A 129 -6.19 -2.05 10.85
CA PHE A 129 -5.20 -2.79 10.06
C PHE A 129 -4.19 -1.89 9.34
N ALA A 130 -4.40 -0.58 9.35
CA ALA A 130 -3.46 0.37 8.76
C ALA A 130 -2.19 0.49 9.63
N PRO A 131 -1.03 0.83 9.02
CA PRO A 131 0.17 1.15 9.79
C PRO A 131 -0.07 2.31 10.76
N GLU A 132 0.58 2.31 11.93
CA GLU A 132 0.48 3.42 12.90
C GLU A 132 0.88 4.78 12.31
N SER A 133 1.78 4.77 11.31
CA SER A 133 2.22 5.97 10.58
C SER A 133 1.26 6.41 9.46
N CYS A 134 0.20 5.66 9.22
CA CYS A 134 -0.76 5.95 8.15
C CYS A 134 -1.61 7.17 8.50
N GLU A 135 -1.69 8.13 7.58
CA GLU A 135 -2.59 9.28 7.69
C GLU A 135 -4.02 8.85 7.34
N LEU A 136 -4.95 9.01 8.30
CA LEU A 136 -6.36 8.68 8.11
C LEU A 136 -7.15 9.97 7.83
N ILE A 137 -7.74 10.08 6.63
CA ILE A 137 -8.50 11.26 6.18
C ILE A 137 -9.96 10.89 5.97
N TYR A 138 -10.82 11.45 6.80
CA TYR A 138 -12.25 11.29 6.66
C TYR A 138 -12.82 12.20 5.57
N ALA A 139 -13.57 11.64 4.62
CA ALA A 139 -14.17 12.32 3.48
C ALA A 139 -15.72 12.16 3.42
N GLY A 140 -16.34 11.61 4.46
CA GLY A 140 -17.78 11.37 4.53
C GLY A 140 -18.62 12.59 4.95
N LYS A 141 -19.93 12.38 5.06
CA LYS A 141 -20.93 13.39 5.46
C LYS A 141 -21.21 13.28 6.95
N ARG A 142 -20.59 14.07 7.81
CA ARG A 142 -21.06 14.20 9.20
C ARG A 142 -22.14 15.27 9.31
N SER A 143 -23.18 15.00 10.10
CA SER A 143 -24.23 15.97 10.42
C SER A 143 -23.62 17.28 10.91
N GLY A 144 -23.93 18.39 10.21
CA GLY A 144 -23.46 19.74 10.57
C GLY A 144 -22.14 20.19 9.92
N ARG A 145 -21.46 19.35 9.12
CA ARG A 145 -20.34 19.76 8.27
C ARG A 145 -20.65 19.50 6.80
N HIS A 146 -20.34 20.46 5.93
CA HIS A 146 -20.48 20.27 4.49
C HIS A 146 -19.66 19.02 4.08
N SER A 147 -20.31 18.09 3.37
CA SER A 147 -19.55 17.01 2.72
C SER A 147 -18.56 17.64 1.76
N LYS A 148 -17.34 17.10 1.68
CA LYS A 148 -16.45 17.45 0.58
C LYS A 148 -17.18 17.17 -0.74
N ALA A 149 -17.13 18.13 -1.66
CA ALA A 149 -17.59 17.89 -3.03
C ALA A 149 -16.73 16.75 -3.65
N GLN A 150 -17.26 16.04 -4.62
CA GLN A 150 -16.49 14.93 -5.23
C GLN A 150 -15.19 15.45 -5.86
N GLU A 151 -15.20 16.65 -6.36
CA GLU A 151 -14.04 17.33 -6.90
C GLU A 151 -12.94 17.51 -5.84
N GLU A 152 -13.31 17.94 -4.62
CA GLU A 152 -12.38 18.09 -3.49
C GLU A 152 -11.78 16.74 -3.05
N ILE A 153 -12.55 15.65 -3.14
CA ILE A 153 -12.05 14.29 -2.85
C ILE A 153 -11.06 13.86 -3.94
N ASN A 154 -11.39 14.11 -5.21
CA ASN A 154 -10.52 13.78 -6.33
C ASN A 154 -9.20 14.56 -6.24
N GLU A 155 -9.26 15.86 -5.96
CA GLU A 155 -8.08 16.72 -5.77
C GLU A 155 -7.23 16.23 -4.60
N LEU A 156 -7.84 15.90 -3.47
CA LEU A 156 -7.15 15.35 -2.30
C LEU A 156 -6.41 14.04 -2.61
N LEU A 157 -7.07 13.11 -3.33
CA LEU A 157 -6.45 11.85 -3.72
C LEU A 157 -5.24 12.07 -4.63
N VAL A 158 -5.38 12.97 -5.61
CA VAL A 158 -4.30 13.35 -6.53
C VAL A 158 -3.16 14.05 -5.80
N GLU A 159 -3.47 15.01 -4.92
CA GLU A 159 -2.47 15.74 -4.12
C GLU A 159 -1.62 14.77 -3.31
N LYS A 160 -2.27 13.90 -2.51
CA LYS A 160 -1.57 12.91 -1.68
C LYS A 160 -0.76 11.91 -2.51
N ALA A 161 -1.28 11.55 -3.67
CA ALA A 161 -0.58 10.72 -4.61
C ALA A 161 0.64 11.44 -5.21
N LEU A 162 0.56 12.71 -5.59
CA LEU A 162 1.67 13.51 -6.12
C LEU A 162 2.76 13.82 -5.06
N GLU A 163 2.41 13.76 -3.77
CA GLU A 163 3.39 13.76 -2.66
C GLU A 163 4.28 12.49 -2.64
N GLY A 164 4.02 11.51 -3.52
CA GLY A 164 4.75 10.24 -3.57
C GLY A 164 4.29 9.23 -2.53
N ARG A 165 3.10 9.40 -1.95
CA ARG A 165 2.53 8.54 -0.91
C ARG A 165 1.62 7.47 -1.52
N TYR A 166 1.60 6.29 -0.91
CA TYR A 166 0.66 5.25 -1.30
C TYR A 166 -0.73 5.53 -0.71
N VAL A 167 -1.68 5.90 -1.59
CA VAL A 167 -3.03 6.33 -1.20
C VAL A 167 -4.03 5.19 -1.38
N VAL A 168 -4.78 4.89 -0.34
CA VAL A 168 -5.94 3.99 -0.40
C VAL A 168 -7.22 4.79 -0.25
N ARG A 169 -8.08 4.75 -1.25
CA ARG A 169 -9.47 5.20 -1.14
C ARG A 169 -10.32 4.01 -0.70
N LEU A 170 -10.73 4.01 0.58
CA LEU A 170 -11.56 2.95 1.17
C LEU A 170 -13.03 3.36 1.12
N LYS A 171 -13.88 2.55 0.49
CA LYS A 171 -15.29 2.83 0.21
C LYS A 171 -16.18 1.68 0.68
N GLY A 172 -17.34 1.99 1.25
CA GLY A 172 -18.35 0.97 1.56
C GLY A 172 -18.82 0.25 0.29
N GLY A 173 -19.05 -1.06 0.38
CA GLY A 173 -19.46 -1.89 -0.75
C GLY A 173 -18.41 -1.99 -1.85
N ASP A 174 -18.89 -1.98 -3.10
CA ASP A 174 -18.06 -1.92 -4.31
C ASP A 174 -17.82 -0.46 -4.70
N PRO A 175 -16.56 -0.01 -4.88
CA PRO A 175 -16.24 1.38 -5.21
C PRO A 175 -16.90 1.89 -6.50
N TYR A 176 -17.19 1.00 -7.45
CA TYR A 176 -17.74 1.35 -8.76
C TYR A 176 -19.27 1.31 -8.81
N VAL A 177 -19.92 0.63 -7.86
CA VAL A 177 -21.38 0.54 -7.78
C VAL A 177 -21.93 1.66 -6.89
N PHE A 178 -22.52 2.68 -7.49
CA PHE A 178 -23.02 3.90 -6.84
C PHE A 178 -22.01 4.67 -6.01
N GLY A 179 -20.72 4.29 -6.07
CA GLY A 179 -19.64 4.84 -5.26
C GLY A 179 -18.81 5.93 -5.93
N ARG A 180 -19.08 6.28 -7.19
CA ARG A 180 -18.29 7.24 -7.99
C ARG A 180 -16.79 6.91 -8.11
N GLY A 181 -16.40 5.65 -7.84
CA GLY A 181 -15.01 5.19 -7.92
C GLY A 181 -14.40 5.34 -9.31
N GLY A 182 -15.24 5.33 -10.38
CA GLY A 182 -14.77 5.62 -11.73
C GLY A 182 -14.23 7.03 -11.92
N GLU A 183 -14.85 8.04 -11.29
CA GLU A 183 -14.39 9.43 -11.33
C GLU A 183 -13.07 9.60 -10.56
N GLU A 184 -12.98 8.99 -9.38
CA GLU A 184 -11.77 8.98 -8.54
C GLU A 184 -10.60 8.27 -9.28
N ALA A 185 -10.87 7.13 -9.92
CA ALA A 185 -9.87 6.41 -10.71
C ALA A 185 -9.39 7.20 -11.94
N LEU A 186 -10.30 7.90 -12.62
CA LEU A 186 -9.96 8.75 -13.75
C LEU A 186 -9.10 9.93 -13.32
N ALA A 187 -9.43 10.60 -12.21
CA ALA A 187 -8.64 11.70 -11.67
C ALA A 187 -7.21 11.26 -11.38
N LEU A 188 -7.04 10.10 -10.71
CA LEU A 188 -5.73 9.52 -10.41
C LEU A 188 -4.94 9.06 -11.65
N LYS A 189 -5.62 8.72 -12.75
CA LYS A 189 -4.96 8.24 -13.98
C LYS A 189 -4.44 9.36 -14.87
N VAL A 190 -5.06 10.53 -14.82
CA VAL A 190 -4.73 11.67 -15.69
C VAL A 190 -3.49 12.44 -15.20
N HIS A 191 -3.16 12.30 -13.93
CA HIS A 191 -2.03 12.93 -13.25
C HIS A 191 -0.91 11.96 -12.96
#